data_23b19c1d42ab045cde9e50d81924f998
#
_entry.id   23b19c1d42ab045cde9e50d81924f998
#
_cell.length_a   1.000
_cell.length_b   1.000
_cell.length_c   1.000
_cell.angle_alpha   90.00
_cell.angle_beta   90.00
_cell.angle_gamma   90.00
#
_symmetry.space_group_name_H-M   'P 1'
#
loop_
_entity.id
_entity.type
_entity.pdbx_description
1 polymer ?
#
loop_
_entity_poly.entity_id
_entity_poly.type
_entity_poly.pdbx_seq_one_letter_code
_entity_poly.pdbx_strand_id
1 'polypeptide(L)'
;YFPLTATRLMMKLGVVSSKDVIKMNFNNKKQSADLNYPIDSLKYEVHSNPKNVVLIAIDSWNYRAFNQDITPHISHFADSCSRFTSHLSSSNGTRGSIFGLFFSLSSIYWTDFEVSGIQPLLIEELLKQNYQIGIYPSATIVNPPFAKILFSKVPDLRTHTEGKTVYDRDCRITADYL
;
A
#
# COMPACT_ATOMS: atom_id res chain seq x y z
N TYR A 1 -16.45 -12.88 -1.30
CA TYR A 1 -17.04 -13.00 0.04
C TYR A 1 -16.29 -14.03 0.85
N PHE A 2 -15.69 -13.70 1.97
CA PHE A 2 -14.41 -14.22 2.35
C PHE A 2 -14.23 -14.51 3.84
N PRO A 3 -13.16 -15.21 4.24
CA PRO A 3 -13.00 -15.93 5.51
C PRO A 3 -13.19 -15.08 6.79
N LEU A 4 -13.15 -13.75 6.72
CA LEU A 4 -13.48 -12.88 7.86
C LEU A 4 -14.92 -13.01 8.35
N THR A 5 -15.86 -13.34 7.47
CA THR A 5 -17.26 -13.58 7.84
C THR A 5 -17.42 -14.95 8.48
N ALA A 6 -16.71 -15.97 8.01
CA ALA A 6 -16.72 -17.30 8.61
C ALA A 6 -16.10 -17.29 10.01
N THR A 7 -14.96 -16.64 10.20
CA THR A 7 -14.30 -16.50 11.51
C THR A 7 -15.16 -15.70 12.49
N ARG A 8 -15.77 -14.60 12.05
CA ARG A 8 -16.70 -13.81 12.88
C ARG A 8 -17.98 -14.59 13.23
N LEU A 9 -18.50 -15.37 12.30
CA LEU A 9 -19.64 -16.23 12.54
C LEU A 9 -19.30 -17.34 13.54
N MET A 10 -18.17 -17.99 13.38
CA MET A 10 -17.67 -19.00 14.32
C MET A 10 -17.41 -18.44 15.72
N MET A 11 -16.91 -17.22 15.84
CA MET A 11 -16.79 -16.53 17.12
C MET A 11 -18.16 -16.22 17.74
N LYS A 12 -19.14 -15.76 16.95
CA LYS A 12 -20.50 -15.51 17.42
C LYS A 12 -21.23 -16.78 17.86
N LEU A 13 -20.92 -17.91 17.24
CA LEU A 13 -21.48 -19.23 17.59
C LEU A 13 -20.70 -19.91 18.73
N GLY A 14 -19.67 -19.27 19.28
CA GLY A 14 -18.87 -19.83 20.38
C GLY A 14 -17.99 -21.02 19.99
N VAL A 15 -17.86 -21.31 18.70
CA VAL A 15 -17.05 -22.43 18.18
C VAL A 15 -15.57 -22.14 18.23
N VAL A 16 -15.19 -20.85 18.14
CA VAL A 16 -13.79 -20.40 18.17
C VAL A 16 -13.69 -19.17 19.07
N SER A 17 -12.76 -19.18 20.02
CA SER A 17 -12.53 -18.01 20.86
C SER A 17 -11.59 -17.01 20.17
N SER A 18 -11.69 -15.74 20.57
CA SER A 18 -10.73 -14.70 20.11
C SER A 18 -9.28 -15.04 20.47
N LYS A 19 -9.06 -15.79 21.57
CA LYS A 19 -7.73 -16.26 21.98
C LYS A 19 -7.17 -17.33 21.04
N ASP A 20 -8.02 -18.19 20.48
CA ASP A 20 -7.61 -19.23 19.55
C ASP A 20 -7.26 -18.66 18.18
N VAL A 21 -8.00 -17.64 17.73
CA VAL A 21 -7.67 -16.90 16.50
C VAL A 21 -6.33 -16.17 16.64
N ILE A 22 -6.08 -15.56 17.80
CA ILE A 22 -4.81 -14.92 18.11
C ILE A 22 -3.69 -15.97 18.14
N LYS A 23 -3.88 -17.12 18.79
CA LYS A 23 -2.89 -18.22 18.80
C LYS A 23 -2.60 -18.77 17.41
N MET A 24 -3.59 -18.97 16.57
CA MET A 24 -3.40 -19.41 15.18
C MET A 24 -2.56 -18.41 14.38
N ASN A 25 -2.78 -17.11 14.58
CA ASN A 25 -1.98 -16.06 13.94
C ASN A 25 -0.55 -15.95 14.49
N PHE A 26 -0.32 -16.27 15.78
CA PHE A 26 1.01 -16.20 16.37
C PHE A 26 1.86 -17.45 16.12
N ASN A 27 1.26 -18.64 16.00
CA ASN A 27 2.01 -19.86 15.73
C ASN A 27 2.55 -19.94 14.29
N ASN A 28 1.97 -19.19 13.34
CA ASN A 28 2.49 -19.04 11.98
C ASN A 28 3.72 -18.10 11.89
N LYS A 29 4.20 -17.55 13.01
CA LYS A 29 5.28 -16.55 13.06
C LYS A 29 6.71 -17.10 12.93
N LYS A 30 6.94 -18.39 12.66
CA LYS A 30 8.29 -18.97 12.74
C LYS A 30 8.80 -19.76 11.52
N GLN A 31 8.17 -19.67 10.38
CA GLN A 31 8.83 -20.08 9.16
C GLN A 31 9.02 -18.86 8.28
N SER A 32 10.27 -18.41 8.17
CA SER A 32 10.66 -17.59 7.04
C SER A 32 10.38 -18.45 5.82
N ALA A 33 9.30 -18.17 5.10
CA ALA A 33 9.13 -18.72 3.78
C ALA A 33 10.39 -18.34 2.98
N ASP A 34 10.98 -19.30 2.33
CA ASP A 34 12.08 -19.04 1.41
C ASP A 34 11.47 -18.35 0.19
N LEU A 35 11.30 -17.01 0.32
CA LEU A 35 10.63 -16.21 -0.69
C LEU A 35 11.57 -15.97 -1.84
N ASN A 36 11.24 -16.53 -3.00
CA ASN A 36 11.90 -16.22 -4.25
C ASN A 36 11.16 -15.05 -4.94
N TYR A 37 11.57 -13.81 -4.64
CA TYR A 37 10.98 -12.59 -5.20
C TYR A 37 12.06 -11.54 -5.49
N PRO A 38 12.11 -11.03 -6.73
CA PRO A 38 11.37 -11.51 -7.91
C PRO A 38 11.85 -12.89 -8.38
N ILE A 39 10.98 -13.66 -9.03
CA ILE A 39 11.35 -14.97 -9.58
C ILE A 39 12.45 -14.81 -10.65
N ASP A 40 12.28 -13.80 -11.50
CA ASP A 40 13.24 -13.44 -12.56
C ASP A 40 13.66 -11.98 -12.41
N SER A 41 14.90 -11.66 -12.80
CA SER A 41 15.35 -10.28 -12.87
C SER A 41 14.60 -9.51 -13.95
N LEU A 42 14.27 -8.25 -13.68
CA LEU A 42 13.69 -7.37 -14.69
C LEU A 42 14.67 -7.15 -15.85
N LYS A 43 14.13 -7.25 -17.07
CA LYS A 43 14.82 -6.89 -18.29
C LYS A 43 14.12 -5.68 -18.88
N TYR A 44 14.80 -4.56 -18.93
CA TYR A 44 14.28 -3.32 -19.50
C TYR A 44 15.40 -2.53 -20.15
N GLU A 45 15.02 -1.69 -21.11
CA GLU A 45 15.92 -0.72 -21.70
C GLU A 45 15.95 0.54 -20.83
N VAL A 46 17.17 1.01 -20.54
CA VAL A 46 17.32 2.27 -19.80
C VAL A 46 17.05 3.43 -20.77
N HIS A 47 16.00 4.17 -20.50
CA HIS A 47 15.69 5.36 -21.30
C HIS A 47 16.63 6.52 -20.96
N SER A 48 17.11 7.19 -22.00
CA SER A 48 17.99 8.36 -21.86
C SER A 48 17.30 9.58 -21.24
N ASN A 49 15.98 9.59 -21.16
CA ASN A 49 15.18 10.69 -20.60
C ASN A 49 14.14 10.15 -19.60
N PRO A 50 14.53 9.87 -18.35
CA PRO A 50 13.62 9.39 -17.33
C PRO A 50 12.56 10.46 -17.00
N LYS A 51 11.31 10.03 -16.85
CA LYS A 51 10.20 10.91 -16.48
C LYS A 51 10.00 10.94 -14.97
N ASN A 52 9.57 12.09 -14.45
CA ASN A 52 9.08 12.16 -13.07
C ASN A 52 7.79 11.36 -12.94
N VAL A 53 7.64 10.66 -11.81
CA VAL A 53 6.47 9.85 -11.50
C VAL A 53 5.86 10.36 -10.20
N VAL A 54 4.57 10.67 -10.22
CA VAL A 54 3.80 11.03 -9.03
C VAL A 54 2.72 9.97 -8.82
N LEU A 55 2.72 9.35 -7.66
CA LEU A 55 1.70 8.41 -7.23
C LEU A 55 0.86 9.03 -6.12
N ILE A 56 -0.41 9.27 -6.38
CA ILE A 56 -1.37 9.79 -5.39
C ILE A 56 -2.31 8.65 -5.01
N ALA A 57 -2.24 8.22 -3.76
CA ALA A 57 -3.13 7.19 -3.21
C ALA A 57 -4.11 7.82 -2.21
N ILE A 58 -5.39 7.72 -2.50
CA ILE A 58 -6.47 8.21 -1.63
C ILE A 58 -7.11 7.02 -0.93
N ASP A 59 -6.93 6.95 0.38
CA ASP A 59 -7.50 5.86 1.19
C ASP A 59 -9.01 6.01 1.36
N SER A 60 -9.70 4.87 1.46
CA SER A 60 -11.16 4.81 1.70
C SER A 60 -12.03 5.53 0.67
N TRP A 61 -11.50 5.82 -0.51
CA TRP A 61 -12.29 6.47 -1.56
C TRP A 61 -13.21 5.48 -2.27
N ASN A 62 -14.50 5.75 -2.20
CA ASN A 62 -15.51 4.97 -2.90
C ASN A 62 -15.58 5.40 -4.38
N TYR A 63 -15.52 4.44 -5.31
CA TYR A 63 -15.62 4.69 -6.75
C TYR A 63 -16.85 5.53 -7.14
N ARG A 64 -17.98 5.39 -6.44
CA ARG A 64 -19.20 6.18 -6.70
C ARG A 64 -19.02 7.68 -6.42
N ALA A 65 -18.03 8.06 -5.63
CA ALA A 65 -17.69 9.46 -5.38
C ALA A 65 -16.86 10.09 -6.51
N PHE A 66 -16.42 9.28 -7.49
CA PHE A 66 -15.69 9.76 -8.65
C PHE A 66 -16.67 10.26 -9.72
N ASN A 67 -17.17 11.48 -9.55
CA ASN A 67 -18.09 12.13 -10.46
C ASN A 67 -17.96 13.66 -10.39
N GLN A 68 -18.61 14.37 -11.31
CA GLN A 68 -18.53 15.84 -11.42
C GLN A 68 -19.13 16.57 -10.22
N ASP A 69 -20.10 15.97 -9.52
CA ASP A 69 -20.77 16.62 -8.40
C ASP A 69 -19.95 16.58 -7.11
N ILE A 70 -19.22 15.47 -6.89
CA ILE A 70 -18.45 15.22 -5.65
C ILE A 70 -16.97 15.57 -5.82
N THR A 71 -16.37 15.20 -6.96
CA THR A 71 -14.95 15.41 -7.23
C THR A 71 -14.72 16.07 -8.59
N PRO A 72 -15.21 17.31 -8.79
CA PRO A 72 -15.21 17.97 -10.11
C PRO A 72 -13.80 18.13 -10.71
N HIS A 73 -12.83 18.54 -9.90
CA HIS A 73 -11.46 18.74 -10.38
C HIS A 73 -10.78 17.43 -10.80
N ILE A 74 -10.94 16.36 -10.02
CA ILE A 74 -10.37 15.05 -10.36
C ILE A 74 -11.08 14.47 -11.57
N SER A 75 -12.39 14.64 -11.66
CA SER A 75 -13.17 14.19 -12.82
C SER A 75 -12.74 14.91 -14.09
N HIS A 76 -12.59 16.23 -14.05
CA HIS A 76 -12.10 17.02 -15.18
C HIS A 76 -10.68 16.64 -15.62
N PHE A 77 -9.77 16.46 -14.66
CA PHE A 77 -8.42 15.98 -14.94
C PHE A 77 -8.43 14.60 -15.61
N ALA A 78 -9.27 13.70 -15.13
CA ALA A 78 -9.39 12.34 -15.65
C ALA A 78 -9.96 12.25 -17.05
N ASP A 79 -10.65 13.28 -17.55
CA ASP A 79 -11.17 13.33 -18.93
C ASP A 79 -10.03 13.33 -19.97
N SER A 80 -8.84 13.80 -19.59
CA SER A 80 -7.64 13.81 -20.43
C SER A 80 -6.69 12.63 -20.16
N CYS A 81 -7.07 11.70 -19.29
CA CYS A 81 -6.22 10.61 -18.83
C CYS A 81 -6.77 9.23 -19.20
N SER A 82 -5.91 8.20 -19.10
CA SER A 82 -6.36 6.82 -19.16
C SER A 82 -7.11 6.44 -17.88
N ARG A 83 -8.33 5.95 -18.03
CA ARG A 83 -9.20 5.55 -16.90
C ARG A 83 -9.39 4.03 -16.91
N PHE A 84 -9.15 3.41 -15.75
CA PHE A 84 -9.33 1.97 -15.56
C PHE A 84 -10.61 1.72 -14.75
N THR A 85 -11.70 1.41 -15.44
CA THR A 85 -13.05 1.26 -14.85
C THR A 85 -13.31 -0.13 -14.27
N SER A 86 -12.48 -1.11 -14.60
CA SER A 86 -12.59 -2.50 -14.15
C SER A 86 -11.47 -2.90 -13.19
N HIS A 87 -10.85 -1.92 -12.52
CA HIS A 87 -9.81 -2.17 -11.53
C HIS A 87 -10.41 -2.67 -10.22
N LEU A 88 -9.81 -3.71 -9.65
CA LEU A 88 -10.19 -4.26 -8.35
C LEU A 88 -9.03 -4.07 -7.36
N SER A 89 -9.37 -3.65 -6.15
CA SER A 89 -8.40 -3.61 -5.06
C SER A 89 -7.96 -5.03 -4.67
N SER A 90 -6.69 -5.20 -4.35
CA SER A 90 -6.13 -6.48 -3.87
C SER A 90 -6.63 -6.88 -2.48
N SER A 91 -7.26 -5.95 -1.76
CA SER A 91 -7.83 -6.19 -0.43
C SER A 91 -8.94 -5.18 -0.13
N ASN A 92 -9.75 -5.47 0.89
CA ASN A 92 -10.77 -4.57 1.44
C ASN A 92 -10.26 -3.72 2.62
N GLY A 93 -8.97 -3.67 2.84
CA GLY A 93 -8.34 -2.88 3.91
C GLY A 93 -7.01 -2.28 3.48
N THR A 94 -6.68 -1.11 4.04
CA THR A 94 -5.52 -0.29 3.68
C THR A 94 -4.22 -1.09 3.61
N ARG A 95 -3.94 -1.90 4.64
CA ARG A 95 -2.71 -2.68 4.72
C ARG A 95 -2.52 -3.62 3.51
N GLY A 96 -3.56 -4.38 3.19
CA GLY A 96 -3.48 -5.34 2.08
C GLY A 96 -3.53 -4.67 0.71
N SER A 97 -4.27 -3.57 0.57
CA SER A 97 -4.37 -2.83 -0.69
C SER A 97 -3.06 -2.12 -1.03
N ILE A 98 -2.44 -1.46 -0.06
CA ILE A 98 -1.12 -0.82 -0.25
C ILE A 98 -0.04 -1.87 -0.53
N PHE A 99 -0.06 -3.02 0.17
CA PHE A 99 0.85 -4.11 -0.13
C PHE A 99 0.73 -4.56 -1.59
N GLY A 100 -0.49 -4.84 -2.04
CA GLY A 100 -0.73 -5.28 -3.42
C GLY A 100 -0.36 -4.22 -4.46
N LEU A 101 -0.52 -2.93 -4.14
CA LEU A 101 -0.13 -1.83 -5.02
C LEU A 101 1.38 -1.83 -5.28
N PHE A 102 2.21 -2.04 -4.25
CA PHE A 102 3.66 -1.95 -4.35
C PHE A 102 4.34 -3.26 -4.75
N PHE A 103 3.84 -4.40 -4.28
CA PHE A 103 4.43 -5.71 -4.59
C PHE A 103 3.80 -6.41 -5.80
N SER A 104 2.64 -5.94 -6.26
CA SER A 104 1.81 -6.63 -7.29
C SER A 104 1.43 -8.06 -6.90
N LEU A 105 1.33 -8.33 -5.60
CA LEU A 105 1.03 -9.63 -5.01
C LEU A 105 -0.22 -9.56 -4.12
N SER A 106 -0.82 -10.72 -3.86
CA SER A 106 -1.90 -10.84 -2.88
C SER A 106 -1.42 -10.52 -1.47
N SER A 107 -2.25 -9.83 -0.70
CA SER A 107 -1.96 -9.48 0.70
C SER A 107 -1.78 -10.67 1.65
N ILE A 108 -2.06 -11.89 1.20
CA ILE A 108 -1.80 -13.12 1.94
C ILE A 108 -0.30 -13.26 2.28
N TYR A 109 0.58 -12.74 1.43
CA TYR A 109 2.03 -12.78 1.60
C TYR A 109 2.57 -11.68 2.53
N TRP A 110 1.73 -10.82 3.08
CA TRP A 110 2.17 -9.71 3.94
C TRP A 110 3.17 -10.14 5.03
N THR A 111 2.81 -11.18 5.78
CA THR A 111 3.63 -11.63 6.91
C THR A 111 4.99 -12.16 6.47
N ASP A 112 5.05 -12.83 5.35
CA ASP A 112 6.29 -13.39 4.81
C ASP A 112 7.25 -12.28 4.38
N PHE A 113 6.74 -11.24 3.72
CA PHE A 113 7.54 -10.06 3.36
C PHE A 113 7.93 -9.20 4.57
N GLU A 114 7.06 -9.10 5.59
CA GLU A 114 7.38 -8.41 6.85
C GLU A 114 8.54 -9.09 7.59
N VAL A 115 8.60 -10.42 7.54
CA VAL A 115 9.66 -11.22 8.19
C VAL A 115 10.94 -11.24 7.36
N SER A 116 10.84 -11.44 6.04
CA SER A 116 12.00 -11.53 5.14
C SER A 116 12.72 -10.20 4.94
N GLY A 117 12.00 -9.07 5.09
CA GLY A 117 12.56 -7.73 4.82
C GLY A 117 12.80 -7.45 3.33
N ILE A 118 12.29 -8.28 2.44
CA ILE A 118 12.36 -8.05 0.99
C ILE A 118 11.52 -6.81 0.65
N GLN A 119 12.11 -5.90 -0.11
CA GLN A 119 11.47 -4.65 -0.52
C GLN A 119 10.70 -4.81 -1.83
N PRO A 120 9.72 -3.93 -2.10
CA PRO A 120 9.04 -3.92 -3.39
C PRO A 120 10.01 -3.66 -4.54
N LEU A 121 9.91 -4.47 -5.58
CA LEU A 121 10.73 -4.35 -6.78
C LEU A 121 10.63 -2.97 -7.43
N LEU A 122 9.44 -2.35 -7.42
CA LEU A 122 9.23 -0.98 -7.89
C LEU A 122 10.17 0.02 -7.21
N ILE A 123 10.26 -0.02 -5.87
CA ILE A 123 11.11 0.89 -5.10
C ILE A 123 12.59 0.60 -5.37
N GLU A 124 12.98 -0.67 -5.39
CA GLU A 124 14.36 -1.04 -5.66
C GLU A 124 14.83 -0.60 -7.05
N GLU A 125 14.00 -0.78 -8.07
CA GLU A 125 14.35 -0.42 -9.44
C GLU A 125 14.41 1.10 -9.65
N LEU A 126 13.51 1.87 -9.02
CA LEU A 126 13.59 3.33 -9.05
C LEU A 126 14.90 3.82 -8.39
N LEU A 127 15.26 3.26 -7.24
CA LEU A 127 16.53 3.61 -6.57
C LEU A 127 17.76 3.22 -7.40
N LYS A 128 17.77 2.06 -8.06
CA LYS A 128 18.83 1.63 -8.97
C LYS A 128 19.00 2.56 -10.17
N GLN A 129 17.90 3.16 -10.62
CA GLN A 129 17.88 4.15 -11.71
C GLN A 129 18.16 5.58 -11.23
N ASN A 130 18.61 5.75 -9.98
CA ASN A 130 18.93 7.03 -9.34
C ASN A 130 17.73 8.00 -9.22
N TYR A 131 16.50 7.49 -9.12
CA TYR A 131 15.36 8.33 -8.75
C TYR A 131 15.47 8.78 -7.29
N GLN A 132 15.18 10.05 -7.06
CA GLN A 132 14.92 10.56 -5.71
C GLN A 132 13.46 10.25 -5.37
N ILE A 133 13.24 9.52 -4.27
CA ILE A 133 11.90 9.12 -3.85
C ILE A 133 11.49 9.94 -2.64
N GLY A 134 10.45 10.77 -2.81
CA GLY A 134 9.80 11.49 -1.73
C GLY A 134 8.51 10.79 -1.31
N ILE A 135 8.31 10.58 -0.01
CA ILE A 135 7.09 10.02 0.56
C ILE A 135 6.40 11.07 1.43
N TYR A 136 5.14 11.38 1.12
CA TYR A 136 4.34 12.43 1.79
C TYR A 136 3.10 11.80 2.44
N PRO A 137 3.20 11.16 3.60
CA PRO A 137 2.09 10.48 4.23
C PRO A 137 1.22 11.44 5.04
N SER A 138 -0.07 11.50 4.77
CA SER A 138 -1.06 12.19 5.62
C SER A 138 -1.34 11.43 6.92
N ALA A 139 -1.31 10.10 6.89
CA ALA A 139 -1.37 9.24 8.06
C ALA A 139 -0.01 8.63 8.35
N THR A 140 0.21 8.20 9.60
CA THR A 140 1.46 7.51 9.94
C THR A 140 1.62 6.22 9.13
N ILE A 141 2.85 5.98 8.65
CA ILE A 141 3.23 4.74 7.94
C ILE A 141 4.06 3.79 8.82
N VAL A 142 4.09 4.06 10.13
CA VAL A 142 4.76 3.19 11.11
C VAL A 142 3.84 2.07 11.56
N ASN A 143 2.53 2.34 11.65
CA ASN A 143 1.52 1.35 11.98
C ASN A 143 0.25 1.55 11.11
N PRO A 144 -0.02 0.66 10.15
CA PRO A 144 0.76 -0.54 9.77
C PRO A 144 2.20 -0.22 9.35
N PRO A 145 3.16 -1.17 9.46
CA PRO A 145 4.59 -0.90 9.29
C PRO A 145 5.01 -0.75 7.81
N PHE A 146 4.36 0.15 7.08
CA PHE A 146 4.68 0.44 5.67
C PHE A 146 6.10 0.98 5.51
N ALA A 147 6.53 1.85 6.43
CA ALA A 147 7.89 2.38 6.44
C ALA A 147 8.94 1.26 6.40
N LYS A 148 8.73 0.18 7.18
CA LYS A 148 9.63 -0.96 7.23
C LYS A 148 9.52 -1.86 5.99
N ILE A 149 8.30 -2.16 5.55
CA ILE A 149 8.05 -3.20 4.54
C ILE A 149 8.21 -2.66 3.12
N LEU A 150 7.80 -1.41 2.89
CA LEU A 150 7.78 -0.83 1.55
C LEU A 150 8.92 0.14 1.28
N PHE A 151 9.37 0.88 2.29
CA PHE A 151 10.18 2.07 2.10
C PHE A 151 11.47 2.08 2.92
N SER A 152 11.91 0.95 3.49
CA SER A 152 13.08 0.93 4.37
C SER A 152 14.40 1.33 3.69
N LYS A 153 14.45 1.27 2.36
CA LYS A 153 15.60 1.69 1.56
C LYS A 153 15.51 3.14 1.06
N VAL A 154 14.39 3.82 1.31
CA VAL A 154 14.22 5.23 0.90
C VAL A 154 14.97 6.12 1.90
N PRO A 155 15.95 6.92 1.43
CA PRO A 155 16.67 7.85 2.30
C PRO A 155 15.73 8.90 2.88
N ASP A 156 16.01 9.38 4.09
CA ASP A 156 15.29 10.47 4.76
C ASP A 156 13.77 10.30 4.78
N LEU A 157 13.32 9.06 4.97
CA LEU A 157 11.93 8.68 4.91
C LEU A 157 11.06 9.44 5.91
N ARG A 158 10.13 10.26 5.42
CA ARG A 158 9.10 10.88 6.23
C ARG A 158 8.05 9.83 6.63
N THR A 159 7.87 9.61 7.91
CA THR A 159 6.97 8.56 8.44
C THR A 159 5.63 9.09 8.92
N HIS A 160 5.49 10.39 9.12
CA HIS A 160 4.27 11.06 9.59
C HIS A 160 4.25 12.53 9.18
N THR A 161 3.10 13.14 9.30
CA THR A 161 2.91 14.58 9.07
C THR A 161 2.20 15.19 10.28
N GLU A 162 2.72 16.32 10.75
CA GLU A 162 2.12 17.10 11.83
C GLU A 162 0.79 17.71 11.39
N GLY A 163 -0.20 17.72 12.27
CA GLY A 163 -1.52 18.31 12.03
C GLY A 163 -2.55 17.81 13.03
N LYS A 164 -3.45 18.69 13.47
CA LYS A 164 -4.49 18.37 14.46
C LYS A 164 -5.59 17.48 13.87
N THR A 165 -5.91 17.67 12.61
CA THR A 165 -6.94 16.93 11.89
C THR A 165 -6.34 16.21 10.68
N VAL A 166 -7.10 15.31 10.06
CA VAL A 166 -6.72 14.68 8.78
C VAL A 166 -6.57 15.75 7.71
N TYR A 167 -7.53 16.68 7.65
CA TYR A 167 -7.53 17.79 6.70
C TYR A 167 -6.27 18.67 6.81
N ASP A 168 -5.86 19.01 8.04
CA ASP A 168 -4.62 19.80 8.24
C ASP A 168 -3.40 19.07 7.67
N ARG A 169 -3.33 17.75 7.86
CA ARG A 169 -2.24 16.95 7.33
C ARG A 169 -2.26 16.85 5.81
N ASP A 170 -3.45 16.68 5.22
CA ASP A 170 -3.62 16.65 3.76
C ASP A 170 -3.21 17.99 3.13
N CYS A 171 -3.62 19.11 3.71
CA CYS A 171 -3.19 20.44 3.28
C CYS A 171 -1.66 20.59 3.37
N ARG A 172 -1.06 20.10 4.46
CA ARG A 172 0.36 20.23 4.70
C ARG A 172 1.20 19.40 3.72
N ILE A 173 0.85 18.13 3.48
CA ILE A 173 1.58 17.33 2.49
C ILE A 173 1.46 17.90 1.08
N THR A 174 0.33 18.50 0.76
CA THR A 174 0.13 19.17 -0.53
C THR A 174 1.03 20.38 -0.66
N ALA A 175 1.10 21.23 0.38
CA ALA A 175 1.99 22.39 0.41
C ALA A 175 3.48 22.02 0.40
N ASP A 176 3.86 20.93 1.09
CA ASP A 176 5.23 20.46 1.15
C ASP A 176 5.69 19.82 -0.18
N TYR A 177 4.76 19.37 -1.01
CA TYR A 177 5.05 18.78 -2.32
C TYR A 177 5.16 19.84 -3.44
N LEU A 178 4.36 20.92 -3.38
CA LEU A 178 4.33 21.99 -4.38
C LEU A 178 5.51 22.95 -4.23
#